data_d298f81e535df07d445bdf1117dfce9e
#
_entry.id   d298f81e535df07d445bdf1117dfce9e
#
_cell.length_a   1.000
_cell.length_b   1.000
_cell.length_c   1.000
_cell.angle_alpha   90.00
_cell.angle_beta   90.00
_cell.angle_gamma   90.00
#
_symmetry.space_group_name_H-M   'P 1'
#
loop_
_entity.id
_entity.type
_entity.pdbx_description
1 polymer ?
#
loop_
_entity_poly.entity_id
_entity_poly.type
_entity_poly.pdbx_seq_one_letter_code
_entity_poly.pdbx_strand_id
1 'polypeptide(L)'
;VFFPQKSQVQHFTVYRKLFLDVAANSHSRGVANISQTSSISEQSIHRKVGFAKKHQYTLALLVILAIFGAAALYNLGYMSVQWDEMPHLYGAVMLTHGQTWDYMKTYGYYPPVFDLITTGYFQIFGATQVAGRLVAVTFSLLAIAVLFAFAKKTYGAKNALIACVLLGTMPGFFWLTRVTMLETMLIFFFTLVMFVFYSWITKDTYKTLIFSGLALGIGVLAKYQIIVAAIAMLLSILFLCRNRLKISLAKFLAILLIVVLVAVPWFVMVYQYNGATKFQTLQYVMTEGGQDRPAYSNRFQPIPIFYLIEMTWPFNDIPVNPISLPILVLGLCGLGLFAYRRKKQDIFFLTWFMVVYVFFTLIPNRQWRYVTTLFPILAVSAACFIMFLYSRVRLWKPKQAGLKGSRQKKLAAAFFIVIIASLVAYASYDTYKMTARDQIHIPIQEATDYLAGHLDQNQSAVVVCSFNLLSEDMFRFYLPYSMSRDQIWQYPDLPVDSFKPNFNITEFLNLCQERNVKYIILFDWGPHTTFFNTTLDYAQVQTMIYDTHRFGDPQDQPFFGDFANNKGYRLFLVRFLG
;
A
#
# COMPACT_ATOMS: atom_id res chain seq x y z
N VAL A 1 -3.39 4.98 -40.04
CA VAL A 1 -3.18 4.44 -41.41
C VAL A 1 -1.71 4.09 -41.56
N PHE A 2 -1.33 2.86 -41.26
CA PHE A 2 -0.11 2.23 -41.81
C PHE A 2 -0.25 0.73 -41.71
N PHE A 3 -0.29 0.07 -42.84
CA PHE A 3 -0.23 -1.37 -43.01
C PHE A 3 1.26 -1.80 -42.96
N PRO A 4 1.64 -2.86 -42.28
CA PRO A 4 2.95 -3.46 -42.50
C PRO A 4 2.91 -4.57 -43.55
N GLN A 5 3.99 -4.58 -44.30
CA GLN A 5 4.31 -5.38 -45.48
C GLN A 5 4.36 -6.89 -45.29
N LYS A 6 4.06 -7.57 -46.40
CA LYS A 6 4.25 -8.99 -46.71
C LYS A 6 5.71 -9.45 -46.59
N SER A 7 6.11 -10.01 -45.48
CA SER A 7 7.40 -10.76 -45.41
C SER A 7 7.41 -12.04 -44.55
N GLN A 8 6.26 -12.43 -43.98
CA GLN A 8 6.23 -13.64 -43.11
C GLN A 8 5.67 -14.91 -43.74
N VAL A 9 5.33 -14.93 -45.03
CA VAL A 9 4.75 -16.12 -45.66
C VAL A 9 5.82 -17.04 -46.28
N GLN A 10 7.06 -16.59 -46.49
CA GLN A 10 8.10 -17.40 -47.09
C GLN A 10 8.83 -18.34 -46.12
N HIS A 11 8.80 -18.09 -44.81
CA HIS A 11 9.48 -18.98 -43.84
C HIS A 11 8.71 -20.26 -43.48
N PHE A 12 7.41 -20.32 -43.70
CA PHE A 12 6.63 -21.52 -43.40
C PHE A 12 6.73 -22.61 -44.42
N THR A 13 7.10 -22.31 -45.66
CA THR A 13 7.19 -23.28 -46.75
C THR A 13 8.53 -24.04 -46.73
N VAL A 14 9.60 -23.44 -46.20
CA VAL A 14 10.90 -24.07 -46.08
C VAL A 14 10.90 -25.14 -44.97
N TYR A 15 10.24 -24.91 -43.87
CA TYR A 15 10.15 -25.90 -42.78
C TYR A 15 9.28 -27.10 -43.12
N ARG A 16 8.28 -26.96 -43.98
CA ARG A 16 7.46 -28.09 -44.44
C ARG A 16 8.19 -29.03 -45.39
N LYS A 17 9.13 -28.49 -46.19
CA LYS A 17 9.94 -29.29 -47.10
C LYS A 17 11.06 -30.04 -46.36
N LEU A 18 11.67 -29.43 -45.34
CA LEU A 18 12.65 -30.11 -44.51
C LEU A 18 12.07 -31.27 -43.68
N PHE A 19 10.80 -31.18 -43.29
CA PHE A 19 10.11 -32.24 -42.53
C PHE A 19 9.71 -33.43 -43.39
N LEU A 20 9.49 -33.26 -44.70
CA LEU A 20 9.10 -34.32 -45.63
C LEU A 20 10.30 -35.07 -46.18
N ASP A 21 11.47 -34.42 -46.34
CA ASP A 21 12.71 -35.07 -46.83
C ASP A 21 13.42 -35.88 -45.72
N VAL A 22 13.21 -35.56 -44.43
CA VAL A 22 13.69 -36.36 -43.29
C VAL A 22 12.85 -37.63 -43.10
N ALA A 23 11.57 -37.61 -43.50
CA ALA A 23 10.66 -38.75 -43.37
C ALA A 23 10.87 -39.81 -44.46
N ALA A 24 11.47 -39.48 -45.62
CA ALA A 24 11.65 -40.37 -46.74
C ALA A 24 12.97 -41.20 -46.68
N ASN A 25 13.97 -40.80 -45.87
CA ASN A 25 15.29 -41.44 -45.83
C ASN A 25 15.57 -42.33 -44.60
N SER A 26 14.56 -42.59 -43.76
CA SER A 26 14.74 -43.37 -42.52
C SER A 26 14.11 -44.78 -42.52
N HIS A 27 13.79 -45.34 -43.68
CA HIS A 27 13.08 -46.62 -43.74
C HIS A 27 13.99 -47.88 -43.85
N SER A 28 15.28 -47.80 -43.52
CA SER A 28 16.10 -48.99 -43.56
C SER A 28 17.18 -49.19 -42.48
N ARG A 29 17.17 -48.47 -41.36
CA ARG A 29 18.00 -48.86 -40.19
C ARG A 29 17.38 -48.28 -38.89
N GLY A 30 16.76 -49.13 -38.07
CA GLY A 30 16.64 -48.76 -36.66
C GLY A 30 15.31 -48.89 -35.96
N VAL A 31 14.57 -50.01 -36.13
CA VAL A 31 13.37 -50.29 -35.33
C VAL A 31 13.68 -50.49 -33.82
N ALA A 32 14.96 -50.66 -33.47
CA ALA A 32 15.37 -50.88 -32.07
C ALA A 32 15.66 -49.60 -31.27
N ASN A 33 15.86 -48.42 -31.90
CA ASN A 33 16.19 -47.18 -31.18
C ASN A 33 15.02 -46.23 -30.98
N ILE A 34 13.87 -46.44 -31.64
CA ILE A 34 12.68 -45.56 -31.55
C ILE A 34 11.91 -45.86 -30.27
N SER A 35 11.94 -47.08 -29.75
CA SER A 35 11.24 -47.42 -28.49
C SER A 35 11.89 -46.81 -27.24
N GLN A 36 13.22 -46.60 -27.24
CA GLN A 36 13.91 -45.96 -26.08
C GLN A 36 13.77 -44.44 -26.04
N THR A 37 13.77 -43.76 -27.19
CA THR A 37 13.58 -42.31 -27.26
C THR A 37 12.15 -41.87 -26.99
N SER A 38 11.15 -42.67 -27.39
CA SER A 38 9.73 -42.38 -27.03
C SER A 38 9.47 -42.60 -25.54
N SER A 39 10.06 -43.62 -24.93
CA SER A 39 9.89 -43.90 -23.49
C SER A 39 10.57 -42.80 -22.62
N ILE A 40 11.72 -42.26 -23.04
CA ILE A 40 12.39 -41.15 -22.33
C ILE A 40 11.60 -39.84 -22.46
N SER A 41 11.00 -39.55 -23.61
CA SER A 41 10.15 -38.39 -23.82
C SER A 41 8.85 -38.51 -23.03
N GLU A 42 8.18 -39.65 -23.03
CA GLU A 42 6.96 -39.90 -22.23
C GLU A 42 7.23 -39.85 -20.75
N GLN A 43 8.33 -40.44 -20.25
CA GLN A 43 8.71 -40.33 -18.85
C GLN A 43 9.04 -38.88 -18.45
N SER A 44 9.68 -38.09 -19.32
CA SER A 44 9.96 -36.68 -19.06
C SER A 44 8.69 -35.84 -19.03
N ILE A 45 7.71 -36.11 -19.91
CA ILE A 45 6.39 -35.47 -19.94
C ILE A 45 5.59 -35.87 -18.70
N HIS A 46 5.55 -37.16 -18.36
CA HIS A 46 4.87 -37.62 -17.13
C HIS A 46 5.48 -37.02 -15.85
N ARG A 47 6.82 -36.87 -15.81
CA ARG A 47 7.51 -36.22 -14.69
C ARG A 47 7.21 -34.75 -14.61
N LYS A 48 7.17 -34.01 -15.74
CA LYS A 48 6.77 -32.60 -15.82
C LYS A 48 5.30 -32.40 -15.45
N VAL A 49 4.40 -33.23 -15.93
CA VAL A 49 2.97 -33.19 -15.59
C VAL A 49 2.76 -33.51 -14.11
N GLY A 50 3.49 -34.49 -13.57
CA GLY A 50 3.49 -34.83 -12.15
C GLY A 50 3.97 -33.67 -11.27
N PHE A 51 5.05 -33.00 -11.67
CA PHE A 51 5.58 -31.81 -10.99
C PHE A 51 4.58 -30.64 -11.03
N ALA A 52 4.04 -30.32 -12.19
CA ALA A 52 3.05 -29.25 -12.33
C ALA A 52 1.79 -29.51 -11.47
N LYS A 53 1.29 -30.74 -11.45
CA LYS A 53 0.13 -31.12 -10.63
C LYS A 53 0.43 -31.02 -9.12
N LYS A 54 1.63 -31.38 -8.70
CA LYS A 54 2.09 -31.29 -7.29
C LYS A 54 2.20 -29.83 -6.84
N HIS A 55 2.67 -28.94 -7.73
CA HIS A 55 2.96 -27.53 -7.42
C HIS A 55 1.92 -26.55 -7.99
N GLN A 56 0.79 -27.01 -8.52
CA GLN A 56 -0.23 -26.18 -9.22
C GLN A 56 -0.67 -24.95 -8.44
N TYR A 57 -0.85 -25.04 -7.12
CA TYR A 57 -1.29 -23.90 -6.31
C TYR A 57 -0.15 -22.90 -6.05
N THR A 58 1.09 -23.36 -5.99
CA THR A 58 2.27 -22.48 -5.90
C THR A 58 2.49 -21.76 -7.22
N LEU A 59 2.36 -22.46 -8.33
CA LEU A 59 2.44 -21.83 -9.67
C LEU A 59 1.33 -20.81 -9.88
N ALA A 60 0.10 -21.13 -9.46
CA ALA A 60 -1.02 -20.18 -9.51
C ALA A 60 -0.75 -18.93 -8.63
N LEU A 61 -0.17 -19.09 -7.44
CA LEU A 61 0.26 -17.96 -6.62
C LEU A 61 1.31 -17.11 -7.34
N LEU A 62 2.33 -17.73 -7.95
CA LEU A 62 3.36 -16.99 -8.68
C LEU A 62 2.77 -16.18 -9.84
N VAL A 63 1.78 -16.72 -10.55
CA VAL A 63 1.05 -16.00 -11.60
C VAL A 63 0.29 -14.81 -11.00
N ILE A 64 -0.41 -14.98 -9.87
CA ILE A 64 -1.11 -13.89 -9.18
C ILE A 64 -0.11 -12.80 -8.78
N LEU A 65 1.03 -13.17 -8.17
CA LEU A 65 2.07 -12.21 -7.77
C LEU A 65 2.67 -11.49 -8.97
N ALA A 66 2.91 -12.19 -10.09
CA ALA A 66 3.45 -11.60 -11.30
C ALA A 66 2.47 -10.60 -11.94
N ILE A 67 1.18 -10.94 -12.04
CA ILE A 67 0.14 -10.05 -12.58
C ILE A 67 -0.03 -8.82 -11.68
N PHE A 68 -0.14 -9.04 -10.35
CA PHE A 68 -0.27 -7.95 -9.39
C PHE A 68 0.96 -7.04 -9.41
N GLY A 69 2.16 -7.62 -9.38
CA GLY A 69 3.42 -6.87 -9.44
C GLY A 69 3.55 -6.06 -10.74
N ALA A 70 3.25 -6.65 -11.89
CA ALA A 70 3.28 -5.95 -13.17
C ALA A 70 2.28 -4.78 -13.19
N ALA A 71 1.06 -4.97 -12.69
CA ALA A 71 0.07 -3.90 -12.57
C ALA A 71 0.52 -2.81 -11.60
N ALA A 72 1.12 -3.16 -10.46
CA ALA A 72 1.62 -2.22 -9.47
C ALA A 72 2.81 -1.38 -9.99
N LEU A 73 3.68 -1.99 -10.78
CA LEU A 73 4.85 -1.33 -11.38
C LEU A 73 4.50 -0.45 -12.58
N TYR A 74 3.34 -0.70 -13.21
CA TYR A 74 2.94 0.07 -14.38
C TYR A 74 2.82 1.56 -14.02
N ASN A 75 3.62 2.38 -14.68
CA ASN A 75 3.63 3.84 -14.52
C ASN A 75 3.80 4.33 -13.04
N LEU A 76 4.62 3.62 -12.27
CA LEU A 76 4.77 3.83 -10.81
C LEU A 76 5.33 5.23 -10.47
N GLY A 77 6.13 5.82 -11.36
CA GLY A 77 6.75 7.14 -11.18
C GLY A 77 5.88 8.32 -11.66
N TYR A 78 4.71 8.08 -12.26
CA TYR A 78 3.94 9.16 -12.89
C TYR A 78 3.26 10.08 -11.85
N MET A 79 2.63 9.52 -10.84
CA MET A 79 1.98 10.30 -9.79
C MET A 79 3.04 11.04 -8.96
N SER A 80 2.85 12.34 -8.76
CA SER A 80 3.74 13.13 -7.90
C SER A 80 3.77 12.57 -6.48
N VAL A 81 4.85 12.88 -5.78
CA VAL A 81 4.98 12.54 -4.35
C VAL A 81 3.86 13.20 -3.56
N GLN A 82 3.32 12.47 -2.60
CA GLN A 82 2.29 12.96 -1.70
C GLN A 82 2.90 13.41 -0.37
N TRP A 83 2.19 14.28 0.35
CA TRP A 83 2.61 14.76 1.66
C TRP A 83 3.04 13.62 2.61
N ASP A 84 2.23 12.58 2.70
CA ASP A 84 2.49 11.45 3.61
C ASP A 84 3.66 10.55 3.16
N GLU A 85 4.14 10.68 1.91
CA GLU A 85 5.34 9.99 1.43
C GLU A 85 6.63 10.70 1.86
N MET A 86 6.58 12.04 2.07
CA MET A 86 7.77 12.86 2.31
C MET A 86 8.56 12.49 3.55
N PRO A 87 7.96 12.26 4.71
CA PRO A 87 8.72 11.84 5.88
C PRO A 87 9.58 10.60 5.62
N HIS A 88 9.10 9.70 4.77
CA HIS A 88 9.78 8.45 4.44
C HIS A 88 10.79 8.60 3.30
N LEU A 89 10.44 9.36 2.26
CA LEU A 89 11.35 9.61 1.13
C LEU A 89 12.50 10.51 1.55
N TYR A 90 12.18 11.68 2.11
CA TYR A 90 13.21 12.64 2.51
C TYR A 90 13.99 12.17 3.75
N GLY A 91 13.31 11.50 4.69
CA GLY A 91 13.98 10.82 5.81
C GLY A 91 15.01 9.78 5.33
N ALA A 92 14.66 8.98 4.32
CA ALA A 92 15.59 8.02 3.72
C ALA A 92 16.76 8.72 2.99
N VAL A 93 16.55 9.87 2.35
CA VAL A 93 17.63 10.69 1.77
C VAL A 93 18.61 11.13 2.87
N MET A 94 18.10 11.67 3.99
CA MET A 94 18.94 12.05 5.13
C MET A 94 19.79 10.88 5.63
N LEU A 95 19.18 9.70 5.79
CA LEU A 95 19.90 8.50 6.23
C LEU A 95 20.91 8.00 5.20
N THR A 96 20.63 8.11 3.91
CA THR A 96 21.55 7.73 2.82
C THR A 96 22.83 8.55 2.86
N HIS A 97 22.74 9.81 3.31
CA HIS A 97 23.86 10.74 3.43
C HIS A 97 24.45 10.83 4.85
N GLY A 98 24.05 9.94 5.75
CA GLY A 98 24.59 9.88 7.11
C GLY A 98 24.09 10.99 8.04
N GLN A 99 23.06 11.75 7.65
CA GLN A 99 22.44 12.82 8.46
C GLN A 99 21.50 12.23 9.52
N THR A 100 22.00 11.28 10.30
CA THR A 100 21.20 10.55 11.30
C THR A 100 20.66 11.48 12.38
N TRP A 101 21.42 12.52 12.74
CA TRP A 101 21.00 13.51 13.74
C TRP A 101 19.76 14.29 13.26
N ASP A 102 19.81 14.83 12.05
CA ASP A 102 18.73 15.64 11.48
C ASP A 102 17.48 14.78 11.24
N TYR A 103 17.68 13.52 10.77
CA TYR A 103 16.60 12.55 10.67
C TYR A 103 15.91 12.30 12.00
N MET A 104 16.68 12.03 13.07
CA MET A 104 16.14 11.78 14.40
C MET A 104 15.40 13.00 14.95
N LYS A 105 15.91 14.19 14.71
CA LYS A 105 15.30 15.45 15.15
C LYS A 105 14.00 15.72 14.40
N THR A 106 13.94 15.47 13.11
CA THR A 106 12.79 15.80 12.25
C THR A 106 11.74 14.68 12.26
N TYR A 107 12.15 13.44 11.96
CA TYR A 107 11.26 12.30 11.73
C TYR A 107 11.35 11.20 12.79
N GLY A 108 12.11 11.38 13.88
CA GLY A 108 12.33 10.35 14.90
C GLY A 108 11.08 9.88 15.64
N TYR A 109 9.92 10.49 15.43
CA TYR A 109 8.64 9.99 15.95
C TYR A 109 8.04 8.86 15.08
N TYR A 110 8.49 8.69 13.83
CA TYR A 110 8.14 7.55 13.01
C TYR A 110 8.96 6.31 13.38
N PRO A 111 8.41 5.11 13.22
CA PRO A 111 9.18 3.88 13.41
C PRO A 111 10.20 3.70 12.27
N PRO A 112 11.44 3.21 12.56
CA PRO A 112 12.57 3.36 11.64
C PRO A 112 12.67 2.32 10.53
N VAL A 113 12.02 1.15 10.66
CA VAL A 113 12.29 0.00 9.77
C VAL A 113 11.96 0.30 8.32
N PHE A 114 10.88 1.05 8.08
CA PHE A 114 10.50 1.41 6.72
C PHE A 114 11.53 2.33 6.07
N ASP A 115 11.97 3.37 6.79
CA ASP A 115 12.91 4.36 6.27
C ASP A 115 14.31 3.75 6.08
N LEU A 116 14.74 2.85 6.99
CA LEU A 116 16.00 2.11 6.84
C LEU A 116 15.98 1.18 5.60
N ILE A 117 14.85 0.51 5.33
CA ILE A 117 14.72 -0.31 4.14
C ILE A 117 14.68 0.58 2.88
N THR A 118 13.97 1.70 2.93
CA THR A 118 13.94 2.70 1.84
C THR A 118 15.33 3.23 1.56
N THR A 119 16.14 3.51 2.59
CA THR A 119 17.56 3.88 2.47
C THR A 119 18.35 2.80 1.72
N GLY A 120 18.13 1.53 2.05
CA GLY A 120 18.77 0.42 1.32
C GLY A 120 18.37 0.37 -0.15
N TYR A 121 17.11 0.65 -0.48
CA TYR A 121 16.65 0.77 -1.87
C TYR A 121 17.28 1.97 -2.58
N PHE A 122 17.44 3.09 -1.90
CA PHE A 122 18.10 4.28 -2.46
C PHE A 122 19.58 4.05 -2.77
N GLN A 123 20.28 3.28 -1.93
CA GLN A 123 21.68 2.89 -2.19
C GLN A 123 21.82 2.01 -3.44
N ILE A 124 20.80 1.21 -3.77
CA ILE A 124 20.82 0.28 -4.91
C ILE A 124 20.31 0.95 -6.20
N PHE A 125 19.20 1.69 -6.12
CA PHE A 125 18.45 2.19 -7.26
C PHE A 125 18.52 3.72 -7.43
N GLY A 126 19.22 4.42 -6.53
CA GLY A 126 19.21 5.88 -6.44
C GLY A 126 18.01 6.41 -5.65
N ALA A 127 18.15 7.64 -5.13
CA ALA A 127 17.12 8.32 -4.35
C ALA A 127 16.03 8.88 -5.28
N THR A 128 15.06 8.05 -5.64
CA THR A 128 13.94 8.39 -6.51
C THR A 128 12.62 7.98 -5.86
N GLN A 129 11.54 8.65 -6.23
CA GLN A 129 10.19 8.27 -5.79
C GLN A 129 9.84 6.82 -6.18
N VAL A 130 10.31 6.36 -7.34
CA VAL A 130 10.11 4.97 -7.80
C VAL A 130 10.79 3.99 -6.85
N ALA A 131 12.04 4.27 -6.45
CA ALA A 131 12.78 3.41 -5.51
C ALA A 131 12.09 3.35 -4.14
N GLY A 132 11.56 4.46 -3.63
CA GLY A 132 10.76 4.47 -2.41
C GLY A 132 9.47 3.64 -2.53
N ARG A 133 8.74 3.80 -3.63
CA ARG A 133 7.49 3.05 -3.90
C ARG A 133 7.72 1.56 -4.12
N LEU A 134 8.89 1.16 -4.65
CA LEU A 134 9.26 -0.25 -4.76
C LEU A 134 9.29 -0.97 -3.40
N VAL A 135 9.57 -0.28 -2.31
CA VAL A 135 9.46 -0.85 -0.95
C VAL A 135 8.03 -1.26 -0.66
N ALA A 136 7.06 -0.38 -0.93
CA ALA A 136 5.64 -0.68 -0.74
C ALA A 136 5.16 -1.84 -1.64
N VAL A 137 5.58 -1.87 -2.91
CA VAL A 137 5.31 -3.00 -3.83
C VAL A 137 5.85 -4.30 -3.25
N THR A 138 7.10 -4.31 -2.76
CA THR A 138 7.74 -5.50 -2.18
C THR A 138 6.94 -6.03 -0.99
N PHE A 139 6.56 -5.16 -0.05
CA PHE A 139 5.78 -5.58 1.13
C PHE A 139 4.36 -6.01 0.78
N SER A 140 3.76 -5.47 -0.27
CA SER A 140 2.46 -5.92 -0.77
C SER A 140 2.54 -7.34 -1.35
N LEU A 141 3.56 -7.64 -2.15
CA LEU A 141 3.80 -8.99 -2.66
C LEU A 141 4.06 -9.99 -1.53
N LEU A 142 4.85 -9.60 -0.53
CA LEU A 142 5.10 -10.40 0.67
C LEU A 142 3.82 -10.61 1.50
N ALA A 143 2.97 -9.60 1.63
CA ALA A 143 1.68 -9.69 2.32
C ALA A 143 0.76 -10.72 1.64
N ILE A 144 0.65 -10.69 0.29
CA ILE A 144 -0.11 -11.67 -0.49
C ILE A 144 0.47 -13.09 -0.27
N ALA A 145 1.80 -13.24 -0.30
CA ALA A 145 2.45 -14.53 -0.12
C ALA A 145 2.22 -15.11 1.29
N VAL A 146 2.32 -14.28 2.33
CA VAL A 146 2.05 -14.69 3.73
C VAL A 146 0.57 -15.01 3.90
N LEU A 147 -0.33 -14.22 3.32
CA LEU A 147 -1.76 -14.50 3.34
C LEU A 147 -2.07 -15.86 2.70
N PHE A 148 -1.44 -16.16 1.55
CA PHE A 148 -1.56 -17.48 0.92
C PHE A 148 -1.13 -18.60 1.86
N ALA A 149 0.04 -18.48 2.49
CA ALA A 149 0.56 -19.49 3.42
C ALA A 149 -0.39 -19.70 4.60
N PHE A 150 -0.90 -18.61 5.17
CA PHE A 150 -1.83 -18.65 6.30
C PHE A 150 -3.19 -19.24 5.92
N ALA A 151 -3.82 -18.72 4.88
CA ALA A 151 -5.11 -19.20 4.41
C ALA A 151 -5.04 -20.66 3.92
N LYS A 152 -3.93 -21.05 3.26
CA LYS A 152 -3.69 -22.46 2.87
C LYS A 152 -3.62 -23.39 4.07
N LYS A 153 -2.94 -22.97 5.14
CA LYS A 153 -2.83 -23.77 6.39
C LYS A 153 -4.17 -23.92 7.11
N THR A 154 -5.02 -22.90 7.07
CA THR A 154 -6.28 -22.85 7.84
C THR A 154 -7.48 -23.36 7.06
N TYR A 155 -7.59 -23.02 5.77
CA TYR A 155 -8.78 -23.29 4.94
C TYR A 155 -8.47 -24.01 3.63
N GLY A 156 -7.20 -24.31 3.35
CA GLY A 156 -6.76 -25.01 2.14
C GLY A 156 -6.46 -24.10 0.95
N ALA A 157 -5.74 -24.65 -0.04
CA ALA A 157 -5.12 -23.90 -1.12
C ALA A 157 -6.10 -23.15 -2.02
N LYS A 158 -7.29 -23.68 -2.27
CA LYS A 158 -8.31 -23.01 -3.10
C LYS A 158 -8.81 -21.73 -2.46
N ASN A 159 -9.16 -21.78 -1.16
CA ASN A 159 -9.54 -20.59 -0.40
C ASN A 159 -8.40 -19.56 -0.39
N ALA A 160 -7.16 -20.04 -0.22
CA ALA A 160 -6.00 -19.17 -0.19
C ALA A 160 -5.79 -18.40 -1.51
N LEU A 161 -5.90 -19.07 -2.67
CA LEU A 161 -5.79 -18.39 -3.97
C LEU A 161 -6.89 -17.35 -4.18
N ILE A 162 -8.14 -17.68 -3.84
CA ILE A 162 -9.25 -16.73 -3.94
C ILE A 162 -9.00 -15.53 -3.02
N ALA A 163 -8.56 -15.76 -1.77
CA ALA A 163 -8.24 -14.69 -0.84
C ALA A 163 -7.13 -13.77 -1.37
N CYS A 164 -6.08 -14.33 -2.01
CA CYS A 164 -5.00 -13.54 -2.63
C CYS A 164 -5.52 -12.65 -3.77
N VAL A 165 -6.38 -13.19 -4.65
CA VAL A 165 -7.00 -12.41 -5.73
C VAL A 165 -7.88 -11.31 -5.14
N LEU A 166 -8.71 -11.61 -4.16
CA LEU A 166 -9.59 -10.61 -3.53
C LEU A 166 -8.79 -9.51 -2.83
N LEU A 167 -7.70 -9.84 -2.12
CA LEU A 167 -6.83 -8.83 -1.51
C LEU A 167 -6.19 -7.95 -2.58
N GLY A 168 -5.62 -8.55 -3.63
CA GLY A 168 -4.97 -7.81 -4.72
C GLY A 168 -5.90 -6.91 -5.53
N THR A 169 -7.22 -7.19 -5.52
CA THR A 169 -8.24 -6.38 -6.19
C THR A 169 -8.98 -5.42 -5.26
N MET A 170 -8.55 -5.27 -4.00
CA MET A 170 -9.06 -4.21 -3.13
C MET A 170 -8.40 -2.87 -3.51
N PRO A 171 -9.20 -1.84 -3.89
CA PRO A 171 -8.64 -0.57 -4.37
C PRO A 171 -7.67 0.07 -3.39
N GLY A 172 -8.00 0.15 -2.11
CA GLY A 172 -7.14 0.73 -1.09
C GLY A 172 -5.83 -0.04 -0.89
N PHE A 173 -5.84 -1.38 -0.98
CA PHE A 173 -4.60 -2.17 -0.93
C PHE A 173 -3.70 -1.90 -2.13
N PHE A 174 -4.28 -1.85 -3.32
CA PHE A 174 -3.55 -1.57 -4.55
C PHE A 174 -2.99 -0.14 -4.56
N TRP A 175 -3.76 0.85 -4.11
CA TRP A 175 -3.31 2.23 -4.00
C TRP A 175 -2.12 2.36 -3.03
N LEU A 176 -2.24 1.77 -1.82
CA LEU A 176 -1.15 1.75 -0.82
C LEU A 176 0.10 1.04 -1.34
N THR A 177 -0.03 0.12 -2.29
CA THR A 177 1.10 -0.53 -2.96
C THR A 177 1.93 0.44 -3.79
N ARG A 178 1.34 1.55 -4.25
CA ARG A 178 1.93 2.51 -5.19
C ARG A 178 2.39 3.81 -4.55
N VAL A 179 2.36 3.90 -3.24
CA VAL A 179 2.79 5.06 -2.45
C VAL A 179 3.80 4.63 -1.39
N THR A 180 4.76 5.51 -1.07
CA THR A 180 5.82 5.23 -0.09
C THR A 180 5.28 5.43 1.32
N MET A 181 4.44 4.50 1.77
CA MET A 181 3.77 4.56 3.06
C MET A 181 3.92 3.26 3.86
N LEU A 182 3.80 3.35 5.17
CA LEU A 182 4.01 2.26 6.13
C LEU A 182 2.93 1.17 6.09
N GLU A 183 1.78 1.41 5.47
CA GLU A 183 0.59 0.56 5.56
C GLU A 183 0.80 -0.83 4.96
N THR A 184 1.49 -0.94 3.84
CA THR A 184 1.75 -2.25 3.20
C THR A 184 2.67 -3.11 4.05
N MET A 185 3.67 -2.49 4.67
CA MET A 185 4.55 -3.14 5.63
C MET A 185 3.77 -3.56 6.89
N LEU A 186 2.86 -2.72 7.39
CA LEU A 186 1.97 -3.05 8.50
C LEU A 186 1.10 -4.28 8.17
N ILE A 187 0.46 -4.31 6.99
CA ILE A 187 -0.37 -5.44 6.56
C ILE A 187 0.46 -6.72 6.51
N PHE A 188 1.68 -6.65 5.96
CA PHE A 188 2.60 -7.78 5.91
C PHE A 188 2.95 -8.30 7.32
N PHE A 189 3.49 -7.43 8.18
CA PHE A 189 3.93 -7.85 9.51
C PHE A 189 2.76 -8.30 10.38
N PHE A 190 1.62 -7.62 10.33
CA PHE A 190 0.44 -8.03 11.08
C PHE A 190 -0.04 -9.43 10.66
N THR A 191 -0.13 -9.67 9.34
CA THR A 191 -0.50 -11.00 8.81
C THR A 191 0.53 -12.06 9.17
N LEU A 192 1.82 -11.73 9.12
CA LEU A 192 2.93 -12.62 9.50
C LEU A 192 2.87 -12.99 10.98
N VAL A 193 2.73 -11.98 11.86
CA VAL A 193 2.60 -12.18 13.31
C VAL A 193 1.44 -13.11 13.61
N MET A 194 0.26 -12.83 13.07
CA MET A 194 -0.93 -13.66 13.31
C MET A 194 -0.77 -15.07 12.73
N PHE A 195 -0.10 -15.23 11.59
CA PHE A 195 0.20 -16.54 11.01
C PHE A 195 1.17 -17.36 11.87
N VAL A 196 2.28 -16.76 12.31
CA VAL A 196 3.28 -17.45 13.12
C VAL A 196 2.71 -17.76 14.51
N PHE A 197 1.97 -16.83 15.08
CA PHE A 197 1.30 -17.00 16.37
C PHE A 197 0.22 -18.09 16.32
N TYR A 198 -0.61 -18.13 15.28
CA TYR A 198 -1.55 -19.24 15.07
C TYR A 198 -0.80 -20.59 14.93
N SER A 199 0.36 -20.57 14.29
CA SER A 199 1.20 -21.74 14.15
C SER A 199 1.73 -22.21 15.50
N TRP A 200 2.08 -21.28 16.38
CA TRP A 200 2.46 -21.58 17.76
C TRP A 200 1.28 -22.14 18.57
N ILE A 201 0.10 -21.53 18.53
CA ILE A 201 -1.10 -22.06 19.21
C ILE A 201 -1.37 -23.52 18.83
N THR A 202 -1.16 -23.87 17.56
CA THR A 202 -1.48 -25.21 17.02
C THR A 202 -0.39 -26.25 17.23
N LYS A 203 0.91 -25.87 17.20
CA LYS A 203 2.06 -26.78 17.23
C LYS A 203 2.91 -26.67 18.49
N ASP A 204 2.78 -25.57 19.24
CA ASP A 204 3.51 -25.24 20.48
C ASP A 204 5.02 -25.48 20.42
N THR A 205 5.68 -24.91 19.39
CA THR A 205 7.13 -25.00 19.24
C THR A 205 7.82 -23.72 19.67
N TYR A 206 9.02 -23.84 20.29
CA TYR A 206 9.83 -22.67 20.67
C TYR A 206 10.20 -21.80 19.47
N LYS A 207 10.46 -22.42 18.32
CA LYS A 207 10.75 -21.67 17.08
C LYS A 207 9.62 -20.71 16.73
N THR A 208 8.36 -21.18 16.69
CA THR A 208 7.22 -20.32 16.37
C THR A 208 6.94 -19.29 17.45
N LEU A 209 7.26 -19.57 18.73
CA LEU A 209 7.18 -18.59 19.81
C LEU A 209 8.17 -17.44 19.59
N ILE A 210 9.46 -17.77 19.39
CA ILE A 210 10.51 -16.77 19.17
C ILE A 210 10.19 -15.94 17.92
N PHE A 211 9.82 -16.59 16.81
CA PHE A 211 9.44 -15.88 15.59
C PHE A 211 8.22 -14.97 15.77
N SER A 212 7.25 -15.32 16.63
CA SER A 212 6.12 -14.45 16.95
C SER A 212 6.59 -13.18 17.66
N GLY A 213 7.52 -13.31 18.62
CA GLY A 213 8.10 -12.17 19.33
C GLY A 213 8.94 -11.27 18.41
N LEU A 214 9.82 -11.87 17.61
CA LEU A 214 10.64 -11.14 16.65
C LEU A 214 9.81 -10.42 15.59
N ALA A 215 8.84 -11.12 14.99
CA ALA A 215 7.96 -10.52 13.97
C ALA A 215 7.12 -9.38 14.55
N LEU A 216 6.63 -9.51 15.78
CA LEU A 216 5.89 -8.44 16.46
C LEU A 216 6.82 -7.27 16.83
N GLY A 217 8.01 -7.54 17.36
CA GLY A 217 8.99 -6.51 17.74
C GLY A 217 9.47 -5.70 16.54
N ILE A 218 9.87 -6.36 15.45
CA ILE A 218 10.22 -5.68 14.19
C ILE A 218 8.99 -4.96 13.62
N GLY A 219 7.82 -5.56 13.72
CA GLY A 219 6.57 -4.94 13.30
C GLY A 219 6.25 -3.65 14.06
N VAL A 220 6.53 -3.57 15.37
CA VAL A 220 6.42 -2.32 16.15
C VAL A 220 7.35 -1.24 15.59
N LEU A 221 8.56 -1.64 15.20
CA LEU A 221 9.53 -0.74 14.57
C LEU A 221 9.20 -0.45 13.08
N ALA A 222 8.24 -1.18 12.49
CA ALA A 222 7.73 -0.90 11.15
C ALA A 222 6.53 0.06 11.19
N LYS A 223 5.59 -0.16 12.11
CA LYS A 223 4.47 0.76 12.40
C LYS A 223 3.89 0.46 13.79
N TYR A 224 3.84 1.45 14.67
CA TYR A 224 3.42 1.27 16.07
C TYR A 224 2.03 0.66 16.25
N GLN A 225 1.14 0.87 15.29
CA GLN A 225 -0.22 0.32 15.29
C GLN A 225 -0.27 -1.21 15.38
N ILE A 226 0.82 -1.91 15.04
CA ILE A 226 0.87 -3.39 15.12
C ILE A 226 0.73 -3.91 16.56
N ILE A 227 0.97 -3.06 17.56
CA ILE A 227 0.80 -3.46 18.99
C ILE A 227 -0.61 -4.00 19.27
N VAL A 228 -1.60 -3.61 18.46
CA VAL A 228 -2.97 -4.15 18.54
C VAL A 228 -3.00 -5.66 18.28
N ALA A 229 -2.02 -6.20 17.55
CA ALA A 229 -1.88 -7.64 17.39
C ALA A 229 -1.64 -8.36 18.73
N ALA A 230 -0.91 -7.73 19.68
CA ALA A 230 -0.68 -8.32 21.00
C ALA A 230 -2.01 -8.53 21.75
N ILE A 231 -2.96 -7.60 21.63
CA ILE A 231 -4.30 -7.73 22.21
C ILE A 231 -5.05 -8.90 21.55
N ALA A 232 -4.99 -8.99 20.22
CA ALA A 232 -5.62 -10.10 19.49
C ALA A 232 -4.99 -11.46 19.85
N MET A 233 -3.67 -11.49 20.05
CA MET A 233 -2.94 -12.67 20.51
C MET A 233 -3.38 -13.09 21.92
N LEU A 234 -3.45 -12.15 22.85
CA LEU A 234 -3.89 -12.40 24.24
C LEU A 234 -5.33 -12.96 24.27
N LEU A 235 -6.27 -12.31 23.59
CA LEU A 235 -7.66 -12.80 23.54
C LEU A 235 -7.76 -14.17 22.83
N SER A 236 -6.92 -14.41 21.81
CA SER A 236 -6.86 -15.73 21.17
C SER A 236 -6.40 -16.81 22.14
N ILE A 237 -5.45 -16.53 23.06
CA ILE A 237 -5.05 -17.46 24.13
C ILE A 237 -6.24 -17.74 25.05
N LEU A 238 -6.93 -16.68 25.50
CA LEU A 238 -8.07 -16.84 26.43
C LEU A 238 -9.18 -17.70 25.82
N PHE A 239 -9.45 -17.57 24.52
CA PHE A 239 -10.50 -18.36 23.86
C PHE A 239 -10.06 -19.76 23.43
N LEU A 240 -8.82 -19.93 22.96
CA LEU A 240 -8.37 -21.16 22.29
C LEU A 240 -7.48 -22.07 23.16
N CYS A 241 -6.85 -21.52 24.22
CA CYS A 241 -5.89 -22.23 25.06
C CYS A 241 -6.38 -22.46 26.48
N ARG A 242 -7.69 -22.52 26.74
CA ARG A 242 -8.29 -22.64 28.09
C ARG A 242 -7.68 -23.75 28.91
N ASN A 243 -7.45 -24.94 28.35
CA ASN A 243 -6.92 -26.11 29.05
C ASN A 243 -5.45 -25.98 29.48
N ARG A 244 -4.70 -25.02 28.93
CA ARG A 244 -3.28 -24.73 29.23
C ARG A 244 -3.02 -23.23 29.43
N LEU A 245 -4.01 -22.53 29.96
CA LEU A 245 -4.03 -21.07 30.02
C LEU A 245 -2.79 -20.49 30.71
N LYS A 246 -2.45 -20.98 31.93
CA LYS A 246 -1.30 -20.51 32.71
C LYS A 246 0.02 -20.59 31.91
N ILE A 247 0.27 -21.78 31.30
CA ILE A 247 1.48 -22.01 30.49
C ILE A 247 1.49 -21.12 29.25
N SER A 248 0.33 -20.95 28.59
CA SER A 248 0.22 -20.12 27.40
C SER A 248 0.41 -18.63 27.71
N LEU A 249 -0.07 -18.14 28.86
CA LEU A 249 0.17 -16.78 29.33
C LEU A 249 1.65 -16.56 29.68
N ALA A 250 2.30 -17.51 30.36
CA ALA A 250 3.74 -17.41 30.64
C ALA A 250 4.58 -17.33 29.34
N LYS A 251 4.22 -18.16 28.34
CA LYS A 251 4.87 -18.11 27.03
C LYS A 251 4.54 -16.80 26.26
N PHE A 252 3.36 -16.25 26.44
CA PHE A 252 3.00 -14.94 25.87
C PHE A 252 3.82 -13.81 26.49
N LEU A 253 4.09 -13.85 27.79
CA LEU A 253 5.01 -12.91 28.45
C LEU A 253 6.43 -13.02 27.88
N ALA A 254 6.89 -14.23 27.53
CA ALA A 254 8.17 -14.39 26.82
C ALA A 254 8.14 -13.76 25.42
N ILE A 255 7.02 -13.84 24.69
CA ILE A 255 6.85 -13.10 23.42
C ILE A 255 6.98 -11.59 23.65
N LEU A 256 6.28 -11.04 24.66
CA LEU A 256 6.34 -9.61 24.98
C LEU A 256 7.75 -9.18 25.42
N LEU A 257 8.48 -10.02 26.15
CA LEU A 257 9.87 -9.75 26.49
C LEU A 257 10.75 -9.61 25.24
N ILE A 258 10.58 -10.48 24.25
CA ILE A 258 11.29 -10.37 22.96
C ILE A 258 10.93 -9.07 22.26
N VAL A 259 9.64 -8.68 22.26
CA VAL A 259 9.21 -7.39 21.68
C VAL A 259 9.89 -6.21 22.37
N VAL A 260 9.97 -6.21 23.70
CA VAL A 260 10.64 -5.19 24.48
C VAL A 260 12.12 -5.12 24.11
N LEU A 261 12.82 -6.27 24.06
CA LEU A 261 14.25 -6.32 23.71
C LEU A 261 14.53 -5.79 22.31
N VAL A 262 13.60 -5.98 21.36
CA VAL A 262 13.75 -5.50 19.97
C VAL A 262 13.38 -4.02 19.83
N ALA A 263 12.29 -3.57 20.48
CA ALA A 263 11.74 -2.25 20.24
C ALA A 263 12.32 -1.15 21.17
N VAL A 264 12.61 -1.47 22.42
CA VAL A 264 13.05 -0.47 23.41
C VAL A 264 14.34 0.28 23.03
N PRO A 265 15.36 -0.36 22.42
CA PRO A 265 16.54 0.38 22.00
C PRO A 265 16.24 1.60 21.12
N TRP A 266 15.28 1.46 20.21
CA TRP A 266 14.82 2.58 19.37
C TRP A 266 14.19 3.69 20.22
N PHE A 267 13.25 3.35 21.10
CA PHE A 267 12.58 4.35 21.92
C PHE A 267 13.55 5.07 22.88
N VAL A 268 14.54 4.35 23.42
CA VAL A 268 15.60 4.96 24.23
C VAL A 268 16.41 5.97 23.40
N MET A 269 16.76 5.60 22.16
CA MET A 269 17.48 6.49 21.26
C MET A 269 16.64 7.72 20.92
N VAL A 270 15.35 7.57 20.56
CA VAL A 270 14.44 8.70 20.31
C VAL A 270 14.37 9.63 21.52
N TYR A 271 14.28 9.07 22.74
CA TYR A 271 14.23 9.85 23.97
C TYR A 271 15.54 10.61 24.21
N GLN A 272 16.69 9.98 24.00
CA GLN A 272 18.00 10.63 24.15
C GLN A 272 18.17 11.84 23.21
N TYR A 273 17.64 11.75 21.98
CA TYR A 273 17.77 12.81 20.98
C TYR A 273 16.73 13.93 21.12
N ASN A 274 15.49 13.60 21.53
CA ASN A 274 14.37 14.53 21.48
C ASN A 274 13.67 14.76 22.83
N GLY A 275 14.13 14.08 23.89
CA GLY A 275 13.39 14.10 25.17
C GLY A 275 11.97 13.54 25.00
N ALA A 276 11.03 14.10 25.73
CA ALA A 276 9.63 13.68 25.69
C ALA A 276 8.83 14.24 24.49
N THR A 277 9.35 15.23 23.76
CA THR A 277 8.59 15.99 22.74
C THR A 277 8.00 15.10 21.64
N LYS A 278 8.80 14.15 21.12
CA LYS A 278 8.30 13.26 20.04
C LYS A 278 7.24 12.27 20.52
N PHE A 279 7.26 11.89 21.78
CA PHE A 279 6.20 11.05 22.37
C PHE A 279 4.91 11.86 22.58
N GLN A 280 5.03 13.13 22.95
CA GLN A 280 3.88 14.05 23.03
C GLN A 280 3.26 14.28 21.65
N THR A 281 4.08 14.47 20.61
CA THR A 281 3.61 14.55 19.22
C THR A 281 2.85 13.28 18.80
N LEU A 282 3.39 12.10 19.11
CA LEU A 282 2.73 10.83 18.81
C LEU A 282 1.40 10.71 19.57
N GLN A 283 1.37 11.07 20.85
CA GLN A 283 0.16 11.09 21.65
C GLN A 283 -0.89 12.04 21.05
N TYR A 284 -0.51 13.27 20.72
CA TYR A 284 -1.37 14.26 20.09
C TYR A 284 -2.00 13.74 18.80
N VAL A 285 -1.19 13.18 17.88
CA VAL A 285 -1.68 12.61 16.62
C VAL A 285 -2.71 11.50 16.86
N MET A 286 -2.54 10.70 17.91
CA MET A 286 -3.47 9.60 18.22
C MET A 286 -4.75 10.06 18.90
N THR A 287 -4.69 11.09 19.76
CA THR A 287 -5.81 11.46 20.66
C THR A 287 -6.53 12.73 20.21
N GLU A 288 -5.80 13.74 19.75
CA GLU A 288 -6.33 15.09 19.53
C GLU A 288 -6.31 15.50 18.05
N GLY A 289 -5.33 15.07 17.28
CA GLY A 289 -5.15 15.45 15.88
C GLY A 289 -6.32 15.13 14.94
N GLY A 290 -7.30 14.34 15.41
CA GLY A 290 -8.55 14.08 14.70
C GLY A 290 -9.72 14.98 15.11
N GLN A 291 -9.63 15.66 16.27
CA GLN A 291 -10.74 16.47 16.80
C GLN A 291 -10.94 17.74 15.97
N ASP A 292 -9.85 18.34 15.52
CA ASP A 292 -9.86 19.53 14.67
C ASP A 292 -10.16 19.24 13.19
N ARG A 293 -10.31 17.95 12.85
CA ARG A 293 -10.62 17.50 11.50
C ARG A 293 -11.98 16.80 11.46
N PRO A 294 -13.09 17.53 11.36
CA PRO A 294 -14.45 16.94 11.32
C PRO A 294 -14.60 15.88 10.23
N ALA A 295 -13.85 16.00 9.13
CA ALA A 295 -13.84 15.03 8.04
C ALA A 295 -13.39 13.63 8.48
N TYR A 296 -12.51 13.51 9.47
CA TYR A 296 -11.95 12.23 9.91
C TYR A 296 -12.62 11.63 11.13
N SER A 297 -13.26 12.44 11.98
CA SER A 297 -13.73 11.94 13.28
C SER A 297 -15.23 12.08 13.53
N ASN A 298 -15.88 13.09 12.95
CA ASN A 298 -17.23 13.51 13.39
C ASN A 298 -18.29 13.52 12.29
N ARG A 299 -17.95 13.20 11.03
CA ARG A 299 -18.90 13.34 9.91
C ARG A 299 -20.04 12.33 9.94
N PHE A 300 -19.85 11.21 10.61
CA PHE A 300 -20.84 10.14 10.62
C PHE A 300 -21.06 9.59 12.02
N GLN A 301 -22.26 9.74 12.48
CA GLN A 301 -22.76 9.01 13.63
C GLN A 301 -23.83 8.03 13.13
N PRO A 302 -23.88 6.80 13.62
CA PRO A 302 -23.21 6.30 14.84
C PRO A 302 -21.77 5.80 14.59
N ILE A 303 -20.90 6.12 15.54
CA ILE A 303 -19.49 5.73 15.57
C ILE A 303 -19.27 4.20 15.36
N PRO A 304 -20.07 3.30 15.92
CA PRO A 304 -19.84 1.86 15.79
C PRO A 304 -19.81 1.33 14.36
N ILE A 305 -20.44 2.00 13.39
CA ILE A 305 -20.46 1.59 11.99
C ILE A 305 -19.54 2.43 11.10
N PHE A 306 -18.79 3.38 11.68
CA PHE A 306 -17.92 4.30 10.95
C PHE A 306 -17.03 3.56 9.94
N TYR A 307 -16.25 2.58 10.39
CA TYR A 307 -15.34 1.87 9.49
C TYR A 307 -16.04 0.99 8.46
N LEU A 308 -17.24 0.48 8.70
CA LEU A 308 -17.99 -0.28 7.69
C LEU A 308 -18.37 0.63 6.51
N ILE A 309 -18.65 1.90 6.78
CA ILE A 309 -18.97 2.89 5.76
C ILE A 309 -17.68 3.42 5.15
N GLU A 310 -16.72 3.81 5.96
CA GLU A 310 -15.44 4.40 5.53
C GLU A 310 -14.63 3.46 4.61
N MET A 311 -14.71 2.16 4.80
CA MET A 311 -14.06 1.18 3.94
C MET A 311 -14.66 1.07 2.54
N THR A 312 -15.90 1.53 2.32
CA THR A 312 -16.57 1.49 1.00
C THR A 312 -16.89 2.87 0.46
N TRP A 313 -17.03 3.84 1.33
CA TRP A 313 -17.37 5.21 0.99
C TRP A 313 -16.63 6.17 1.94
N PRO A 314 -15.37 6.45 1.67
CA PRO A 314 -14.60 7.35 2.52
C PRO A 314 -15.17 8.76 2.48
N PHE A 315 -15.25 9.38 3.66
CA PHE A 315 -15.77 10.74 3.82
C PHE A 315 -14.76 11.83 3.51
N ASN A 316 -13.53 11.44 3.23
CA ASN A 316 -12.51 12.35 2.76
C ASN A 316 -12.74 12.68 1.28
N ASP A 317 -12.33 13.88 0.92
CA ASP A 317 -12.33 14.35 -0.47
C ASP A 317 -11.40 13.52 -1.39
N ILE A 318 -10.66 12.58 -0.82
CA ILE A 318 -9.95 11.55 -1.55
C ILE A 318 -10.97 10.47 -1.94
N PRO A 319 -11.34 10.39 -3.20
CA PRO A 319 -12.40 9.50 -3.67
C PRO A 319 -11.91 8.06 -3.83
N VAL A 320 -11.48 7.49 -2.74
CA VAL A 320 -10.91 6.16 -2.68
C VAL A 320 -11.91 5.25 -2.00
N ASN A 321 -12.42 4.26 -2.74
CA ASN A 321 -13.12 3.14 -2.13
C ASN A 321 -12.08 2.13 -1.64
N PRO A 322 -11.73 2.09 -0.35
CA PRO A 322 -10.69 1.17 0.14
C PRO A 322 -10.98 -0.29 -0.17
N ILE A 323 -12.25 -0.66 -0.12
CA ILE A 323 -12.73 -2.00 -0.47
C ILE A 323 -13.97 -1.87 -1.36
N SER A 324 -14.02 -2.59 -2.47
CA SER A 324 -15.22 -2.67 -3.30
C SER A 324 -16.38 -3.29 -2.52
N LEU A 325 -17.56 -2.67 -2.58
CA LEU A 325 -18.74 -3.07 -1.81
C LEU A 325 -19.05 -4.58 -1.88
N PRO A 326 -18.99 -5.25 -3.05
CA PRO A 326 -19.23 -6.70 -3.12
C PRO A 326 -18.23 -7.51 -2.28
N ILE A 327 -16.96 -7.11 -2.25
CA ILE A 327 -15.93 -7.80 -1.45
C ILE A 327 -16.22 -7.61 0.04
N LEU A 328 -16.59 -6.40 0.47
CA LEU A 328 -16.95 -6.16 1.87
C LEU A 328 -18.15 -6.99 2.28
N VAL A 329 -19.22 -7.00 1.49
CA VAL A 329 -20.43 -7.79 1.80
C VAL A 329 -20.11 -9.29 1.90
N LEU A 330 -19.36 -9.84 0.94
CA LEU A 330 -18.92 -11.25 1.00
C LEU A 330 -18.02 -11.52 2.20
N GLY A 331 -17.16 -10.58 2.57
CA GLY A 331 -16.30 -10.65 3.75
C GLY A 331 -17.11 -10.71 5.04
N LEU A 332 -18.07 -9.83 5.20
CA LEU A 332 -18.98 -9.80 6.35
C LEU A 332 -19.84 -11.07 6.45
N CYS A 333 -20.40 -11.54 5.32
CA CYS A 333 -21.09 -12.83 5.27
C CYS A 333 -20.16 -13.99 5.67
N GLY A 334 -18.88 -13.93 5.27
CA GLY A 334 -17.87 -14.90 5.67
C GLY A 334 -17.55 -14.86 7.16
N LEU A 335 -17.50 -13.68 7.77
CA LEU A 335 -17.36 -13.53 9.22
C LEU A 335 -18.59 -14.10 9.94
N GLY A 336 -19.81 -13.88 9.42
CA GLY A 336 -21.02 -14.52 9.90
C GLY A 336 -20.94 -16.05 9.83
N LEU A 337 -20.40 -16.59 8.71
CA LEU A 337 -20.15 -18.03 8.57
C LEU A 337 -19.12 -18.52 9.61
N PHE A 338 -18.08 -17.76 9.94
CA PHE A 338 -17.11 -18.08 10.98
C PHE A 338 -17.77 -18.11 12.36
N ALA A 339 -18.59 -17.11 12.67
CA ALA A 339 -19.36 -17.06 13.93
C ALA A 339 -20.34 -18.24 14.07
N TYR A 340 -20.91 -18.69 12.95
CA TYR A 340 -21.78 -19.88 12.93
C TYR A 340 -21.02 -21.19 13.14
N ARG A 341 -19.90 -21.40 12.41
CA ARG A 341 -19.13 -22.67 12.45
C ARG A 341 -18.30 -22.85 13.71
N ARG A 342 -17.76 -21.76 14.28
CA ARG A 342 -16.97 -21.71 15.52
C ARG A 342 -15.77 -22.67 15.56
N LYS A 343 -15.14 -22.98 14.42
CA LYS A 343 -13.89 -23.74 14.39
C LYS A 343 -12.76 -22.91 15.02
N LYS A 344 -11.69 -23.58 15.52
CA LYS A 344 -10.55 -22.87 16.15
C LYS A 344 -9.99 -21.75 15.29
N GLN A 345 -9.80 -22.00 13.99
CA GLN A 345 -9.36 -20.98 13.04
C GLN A 345 -10.40 -19.87 12.85
N ASP A 346 -11.70 -20.20 12.82
CA ASP A 346 -12.77 -19.22 12.67
C ASP A 346 -12.79 -18.26 13.87
N ILE A 347 -12.69 -18.80 15.10
CA ILE A 347 -12.61 -18.00 16.33
C ILE A 347 -11.37 -17.12 16.31
N PHE A 348 -10.21 -17.62 15.83
CA PHE A 348 -8.98 -16.85 15.73
C PHE A 348 -9.13 -15.64 14.79
N PHE A 349 -9.68 -15.84 13.60
CA PHE A 349 -9.91 -14.74 12.65
C PHE A 349 -10.98 -13.76 13.15
N LEU A 350 -12.05 -14.24 13.80
CA LEU A 350 -13.04 -13.36 14.42
C LEU A 350 -12.43 -12.51 15.54
N THR A 351 -11.59 -13.11 16.40
CA THR A 351 -10.88 -12.37 17.45
C THR A 351 -10.00 -11.27 16.85
N TRP A 352 -9.23 -11.58 15.81
CA TRP A 352 -8.44 -10.60 15.11
C TRP A 352 -9.32 -9.47 14.56
N PHE A 353 -10.38 -9.78 13.82
CA PHE A 353 -11.29 -8.78 13.26
C PHE A 353 -11.86 -7.89 14.35
N MET A 354 -12.44 -8.49 15.39
CA MET A 354 -13.11 -7.74 16.46
C MET A 354 -12.16 -6.82 17.23
N VAL A 355 -10.94 -7.31 17.53
CA VAL A 355 -9.94 -6.50 18.25
C VAL A 355 -9.55 -5.27 17.44
N VAL A 356 -9.18 -5.45 16.18
CA VAL A 356 -8.78 -4.31 15.33
C VAL A 356 -9.95 -3.34 15.13
N TYR A 357 -11.12 -3.87 14.82
CA TYR A 357 -12.31 -3.05 14.57
C TYR A 357 -12.68 -2.21 15.81
N VAL A 358 -12.81 -2.86 16.96
CA VAL A 358 -13.21 -2.17 18.21
C VAL A 358 -12.14 -1.19 18.66
N PHE A 359 -10.87 -1.60 18.64
CA PHE A 359 -9.77 -0.75 19.09
C PHE A 359 -9.72 0.58 18.32
N PHE A 360 -9.74 0.53 16.98
CA PHE A 360 -9.68 1.76 16.17
C PHE A 360 -10.99 2.54 16.16
N THR A 361 -12.14 1.90 16.41
CA THR A 361 -13.41 2.61 16.60
C THR A 361 -13.40 3.47 17.87
N LEU A 362 -12.68 3.05 18.92
CA LEU A 362 -12.57 3.79 20.17
C LEU A 362 -11.59 4.97 20.09
N ILE A 363 -10.67 4.98 19.12
CA ILE A 363 -9.73 6.08 18.94
C ILE A 363 -10.45 7.26 18.25
N PRO A 364 -10.29 8.50 18.74
CA PRO A 364 -10.92 9.68 18.14
C PRO A 364 -10.49 9.95 16.70
N ASN A 365 -9.20 9.86 16.41
CA ASN A 365 -8.67 10.01 15.05
C ASN A 365 -8.94 8.76 14.22
N ARG A 366 -9.96 8.82 13.34
CA ARG A 366 -10.43 7.67 12.53
C ARG A 366 -10.14 7.90 11.07
N GLN A 367 -9.34 7.00 10.49
CA GLN A 367 -9.05 6.96 9.06
C GLN A 367 -9.12 5.51 8.58
N TRP A 368 -9.61 5.27 7.36
CA TRP A 368 -9.68 3.92 6.79
C TRP A 368 -8.31 3.21 6.78
N ARG A 369 -7.21 3.98 6.67
CA ARG A 369 -5.83 3.46 6.69
C ARG A 369 -5.47 2.76 8.01
N TYR A 370 -6.11 3.10 9.12
CA TYR A 370 -5.83 2.49 10.42
C TYR A 370 -6.37 1.06 10.53
N VAL A 371 -7.40 0.71 9.75
CA VAL A 371 -8.00 -0.62 9.74
C VAL A 371 -7.59 -1.48 8.55
N THR A 372 -6.54 -1.11 7.82
CA THR A 372 -6.05 -1.88 6.66
C THR A 372 -5.63 -3.30 7.01
N THR A 373 -5.28 -3.57 8.27
CA THR A 373 -5.02 -4.92 8.77
C THR A 373 -6.26 -5.83 8.79
N LEU A 374 -7.46 -5.29 8.53
CA LEU A 374 -8.68 -6.06 8.30
C LEU A 374 -8.79 -6.60 6.85
N PHE A 375 -8.07 -6.04 5.90
CA PHE A 375 -8.14 -6.44 4.49
C PHE A 375 -7.83 -7.94 4.29
N PRO A 376 -6.73 -8.49 4.87
CA PRO A 376 -6.45 -9.93 4.81
C PRO A 376 -7.58 -10.79 5.37
N ILE A 377 -8.19 -10.37 6.48
CA ILE A 377 -9.28 -11.11 7.12
C ILE A 377 -10.53 -11.12 6.24
N LEU A 378 -10.90 -9.96 5.71
CA LEU A 378 -12.07 -9.80 4.83
C LEU A 378 -11.87 -10.61 3.54
N ALA A 379 -10.65 -10.62 2.98
CA ALA A 379 -10.33 -11.45 1.83
C ALA A 379 -10.47 -12.96 2.12
N VAL A 380 -9.96 -13.43 3.28
CA VAL A 380 -10.06 -14.85 3.69
C VAL A 380 -11.51 -15.23 3.98
N SER A 381 -12.24 -14.41 4.72
CA SER A 381 -13.65 -14.68 5.06
C SER A 381 -14.54 -14.70 3.82
N ALA A 382 -14.35 -13.74 2.89
CA ALA A 382 -15.02 -13.71 1.60
C ALA A 382 -14.72 -14.97 0.76
N ALA A 383 -13.44 -15.37 0.67
CA ALA A 383 -13.04 -16.58 -0.03
C ALA A 383 -13.70 -17.84 0.56
N CYS A 384 -13.75 -17.92 1.90
CA CYS A 384 -14.43 -19.02 2.58
C CYS A 384 -15.93 -19.04 2.33
N PHE A 385 -16.58 -17.88 2.27
CA PHE A 385 -18.01 -17.78 1.97
C PHE A 385 -18.30 -18.14 0.51
N ILE A 386 -17.50 -17.67 -0.43
CA ILE A 386 -17.58 -18.05 -1.85
C ILE A 386 -17.47 -19.57 -2.00
N MET A 387 -16.49 -20.19 -1.37
CA MET A 387 -16.30 -21.64 -1.44
C MET A 387 -17.40 -22.42 -0.70
N PHE A 388 -17.97 -21.85 0.35
CA PHE A 388 -19.17 -22.42 0.98
C PHE A 388 -20.36 -22.43 0.02
N LEU A 389 -20.66 -21.32 -0.63
CA LEU A 389 -21.72 -21.23 -1.64
C LEU A 389 -21.46 -22.19 -2.82
N TYR A 390 -20.23 -22.22 -3.35
CA TYR A 390 -19.84 -23.15 -4.40
C TYR A 390 -20.09 -24.61 -4.00
N SER A 391 -19.75 -24.98 -2.74
CA SER A 391 -20.00 -26.33 -2.23
C SER A 391 -21.49 -26.66 -2.18
N ARG A 392 -22.35 -25.70 -1.85
CA ARG A 392 -23.81 -25.88 -1.85
C ARG A 392 -24.35 -26.09 -3.25
N VAL A 393 -23.88 -25.30 -4.23
CA VAL A 393 -24.22 -25.48 -5.65
C VAL A 393 -23.78 -26.86 -6.14
N ARG A 394 -22.55 -27.28 -5.78
CA ARG A 394 -22.02 -28.60 -6.18
C ARG A 394 -22.78 -29.76 -5.56
N LEU A 395 -23.23 -29.63 -4.31
CA LEU A 395 -23.99 -30.67 -3.59
C LEU A 395 -25.49 -30.63 -3.89
N TRP A 396 -25.94 -29.59 -4.59
CA TRP A 396 -27.34 -29.47 -4.96
C TRP A 396 -27.79 -30.67 -5.82
N LYS A 397 -28.90 -31.28 -5.43
CA LYS A 397 -29.53 -32.40 -6.15
C LYS A 397 -30.71 -31.82 -6.94
N PRO A 398 -30.62 -31.73 -8.28
CA PRO A 398 -31.72 -31.27 -9.09
C PRO A 398 -32.91 -32.25 -8.98
N LYS A 399 -34.12 -31.71 -9.04
CA LYS A 399 -35.36 -32.54 -8.96
C LYS A 399 -35.48 -33.57 -10.09
N GLN A 400 -34.80 -33.31 -11.23
CA GLN A 400 -34.77 -34.24 -12.37
C GLN A 400 -33.55 -35.16 -12.26
N ALA A 401 -33.77 -36.46 -12.40
CA ALA A 401 -32.69 -37.44 -12.44
C ALA A 401 -32.12 -37.59 -13.87
N GLY A 402 -30.89 -38.15 -13.97
CA GLY A 402 -30.24 -38.47 -15.24
C GLY A 402 -29.49 -37.31 -15.91
N LEU A 403 -29.37 -37.35 -17.25
CA LEU A 403 -28.58 -36.41 -18.05
C LEU A 403 -29.03 -34.95 -17.88
N LYS A 404 -30.35 -34.69 -17.79
CA LYS A 404 -30.91 -33.33 -17.57
C LYS A 404 -30.45 -32.74 -16.21
N GLY A 405 -30.46 -33.52 -15.14
CA GLY A 405 -30.01 -33.09 -13.82
C GLY A 405 -28.51 -32.82 -13.79
N SER A 406 -27.69 -33.64 -14.48
CA SER A 406 -26.25 -33.39 -14.62
C SER A 406 -25.95 -32.08 -15.38
N ARG A 407 -26.71 -31.79 -16.45
CA ARG A 407 -26.59 -30.55 -17.22
C ARG A 407 -26.96 -29.32 -16.37
N GLN A 408 -28.07 -29.38 -15.62
CA GLN A 408 -28.47 -28.29 -14.69
C GLN A 408 -27.39 -27.98 -13.65
N LYS A 409 -26.79 -29.02 -13.08
CA LYS A 409 -25.68 -28.85 -12.09
C LYS A 409 -24.44 -28.19 -12.70
N LYS A 410 -24.06 -28.58 -13.93
CA LYS A 410 -22.94 -27.97 -14.65
C LYS A 410 -23.24 -26.50 -14.97
N LEU A 411 -24.46 -26.19 -15.42
CA LEU A 411 -24.89 -24.80 -15.68
C LEU A 411 -24.88 -23.94 -14.43
N ALA A 412 -25.40 -24.46 -13.30
CA ALA A 412 -25.36 -23.72 -12.02
C ALA A 412 -23.92 -23.45 -11.54
N ALA A 413 -23.00 -24.41 -11.70
CA ALA A 413 -21.60 -24.23 -11.37
C ALA A 413 -20.92 -23.22 -12.30
N ALA A 414 -21.21 -23.26 -13.62
CA ALA A 414 -20.71 -22.30 -14.59
C ALA A 414 -21.23 -20.88 -14.30
N PHE A 415 -22.53 -20.74 -14.04
CA PHE A 415 -23.14 -19.47 -13.66
C PHE A 415 -22.52 -18.88 -12.39
N PHE A 416 -22.26 -19.70 -11.38
CA PHE A 416 -21.57 -19.29 -10.16
C PHE A 416 -20.15 -18.78 -10.46
N ILE A 417 -19.40 -19.47 -11.33
CA ILE A 417 -18.04 -19.04 -11.73
C ILE A 417 -18.11 -17.70 -12.46
N VAL A 418 -19.10 -17.50 -13.35
CA VAL A 418 -19.32 -16.23 -14.06
C VAL A 418 -19.60 -15.09 -13.07
N ILE A 419 -20.44 -15.31 -12.06
CA ILE A 419 -20.70 -14.31 -11.01
C ILE A 419 -19.39 -13.92 -10.30
N ILE A 420 -18.58 -14.90 -9.88
CA ILE A 420 -17.32 -14.61 -9.19
C ILE A 420 -16.34 -13.87 -10.11
N ALA A 421 -16.23 -14.29 -11.36
CA ALA A 421 -15.40 -13.59 -12.35
C ALA A 421 -15.88 -12.14 -12.57
N SER A 422 -17.19 -11.91 -12.63
CA SER A 422 -17.76 -10.56 -12.73
C SER A 422 -17.48 -9.70 -11.49
N LEU A 423 -17.53 -10.28 -10.29
CA LEU A 423 -17.18 -9.57 -9.05
C LEU A 423 -15.70 -9.18 -9.02
N VAL A 424 -14.81 -10.09 -9.44
CA VAL A 424 -13.37 -9.78 -9.55
C VAL A 424 -13.12 -8.72 -10.61
N ALA A 425 -13.78 -8.81 -11.77
CA ALA A 425 -13.67 -7.81 -12.83
C ALA A 425 -14.18 -6.43 -12.36
N TYR A 426 -15.29 -6.39 -11.64
CA TYR A 426 -15.80 -5.15 -11.04
C TYR A 426 -14.81 -4.56 -10.03
N ALA A 427 -14.26 -5.36 -9.12
CA ALA A 427 -13.28 -4.91 -8.15
C ALA A 427 -11.99 -4.41 -8.82
N SER A 428 -11.54 -5.09 -9.90
CA SER A 428 -10.38 -4.65 -10.69
C SER A 428 -10.66 -3.34 -11.43
N TYR A 429 -11.86 -3.16 -11.96
CA TYR A 429 -12.28 -1.91 -12.59
C TYR A 429 -12.36 -0.75 -11.57
N ASP A 430 -12.89 -1.02 -10.39
CA ASP A 430 -12.95 -0.07 -9.28
C ASP A 430 -11.53 0.36 -8.85
N THR A 431 -10.61 -0.60 -8.75
CA THR A 431 -9.18 -0.37 -8.53
C THR A 431 -8.55 0.48 -9.64
N TYR A 432 -8.85 0.18 -10.91
CA TYR A 432 -8.38 0.96 -12.04
C TYR A 432 -8.89 2.40 -11.99
N LYS A 433 -10.19 2.60 -11.75
CA LYS A 433 -10.78 3.96 -11.64
C LYS A 433 -10.12 4.77 -10.54
N MET A 434 -9.90 4.15 -9.39
CA MET A 434 -9.20 4.78 -8.29
C MET A 434 -7.79 5.22 -8.69
N THR A 435 -7.02 4.31 -9.26
CA THR A 435 -5.64 4.57 -9.66
C THR A 435 -5.57 5.64 -10.76
N ALA A 436 -6.46 5.59 -11.76
CA ALA A 436 -6.52 6.56 -12.84
C ALA A 436 -6.95 7.97 -12.36
N ARG A 437 -7.80 8.02 -11.34
CA ARG A 437 -8.30 9.28 -10.77
C ARG A 437 -7.28 9.98 -9.87
N ASP A 438 -6.44 9.20 -9.20
CA ASP A 438 -5.43 9.70 -8.25
C ASP A 438 -4.09 10.06 -8.91
N GLN A 439 -3.99 9.96 -10.22
CA GLN A 439 -2.77 10.32 -10.94
C GLN A 439 -2.65 11.84 -11.07
N ILE A 440 -2.33 12.50 -9.96
CA ILE A 440 -1.97 13.92 -9.97
C ILE A 440 -0.47 13.99 -10.29
N HIS A 441 -0.13 14.69 -11.37
CA HIS A 441 1.26 15.00 -11.72
C HIS A 441 1.53 16.50 -11.54
N ILE A 442 2.39 16.82 -10.58
CA ILE A 442 2.90 18.17 -10.31
C ILE A 442 4.36 18.18 -10.77
N PRO A 443 4.82 19.13 -11.61
CA PRO A 443 6.20 19.17 -12.11
C PRO A 443 7.18 19.70 -11.04
N ILE A 444 7.20 19.05 -9.87
CA ILE A 444 8.06 19.45 -8.73
C ILE A 444 9.52 19.18 -9.06
N GLN A 445 9.82 18.07 -9.71
CA GLN A 445 11.18 17.72 -10.09
C GLN A 445 11.72 18.72 -11.11
N GLU A 446 10.96 19.01 -12.14
CA GLU A 446 11.34 19.97 -13.20
C GLU A 446 11.55 21.37 -12.62
N ALA A 447 10.66 21.81 -11.72
CA ALA A 447 10.82 23.10 -11.04
C ALA A 447 12.06 23.10 -10.13
N THR A 448 12.34 22.00 -9.45
CA THR A 448 13.54 21.88 -8.61
C THR A 448 14.82 21.88 -9.44
N ASP A 449 14.84 21.18 -10.57
CA ASP A 449 15.99 21.16 -11.50
C ASP A 449 16.27 22.58 -12.05
N TYR A 450 15.20 23.33 -12.37
CA TYR A 450 15.35 24.73 -12.75
C TYR A 450 15.93 25.59 -11.62
N LEU A 451 15.38 25.48 -10.40
CA LEU A 451 15.91 26.21 -9.24
C LEU A 451 17.37 25.87 -8.98
N ALA A 452 17.75 24.60 -9.09
CA ALA A 452 19.12 24.15 -8.92
C ALA A 452 20.10 24.78 -9.92
N GLY A 453 19.64 25.08 -11.15
CA GLY A 453 20.45 25.75 -12.17
C GLY A 453 20.47 27.28 -12.06
N HIS A 454 19.59 27.89 -11.26
CA HIS A 454 19.40 29.36 -11.25
C HIS A 454 19.54 30.01 -9.88
N LEU A 455 19.67 29.23 -8.79
CA LEU A 455 19.94 29.76 -7.46
C LEU A 455 21.43 29.76 -7.19
N ASP A 456 21.97 30.92 -6.80
CA ASP A 456 23.31 31.03 -6.25
C ASP A 456 23.34 30.52 -4.80
N GLN A 457 24.53 30.27 -4.25
CA GLN A 457 24.69 29.71 -2.91
C GLN A 457 24.02 30.51 -1.79
N ASN A 458 23.92 31.83 -1.97
CA ASN A 458 23.32 32.74 -0.99
C ASN A 458 21.87 33.14 -1.31
N GLN A 459 21.28 32.56 -2.34
CA GLN A 459 19.89 32.80 -2.72
C GLN A 459 18.99 31.68 -2.28
N SER A 460 17.72 31.99 -2.08
CA SER A 460 16.73 31.00 -1.67
C SER A 460 15.45 31.07 -2.51
N ALA A 461 14.64 30.03 -2.41
CA ALA A 461 13.28 29.99 -2.92
C ALA A 461 12.31 29.64 -1.78
N VAL A 462 11.14 30.26 -1.79
CA VAL A 462 10.11 30.02 -0.80
C VAL A 462 8.88 29.36 -1.41
N VAL A 463 8.45 28.26 -0.82
CA VAL A 463 7.18 27.59 -1.14
C VAL A 463 6.06 28.30 -0.41
N VAL A 464 5.18 28.95 -1.15
CA VAL A 464 3.96 29.52 -0.57
C VAL A 464 2.89 28.44 -0.56
N CYS A 465 2.72 27.84 0.59
CA CYS A 465 1.89 26.65 0.76
C CYS A 465 0.48 27.03 1.23
N SER A 466 -0.51 26.63 0.46
CA SER A 466 -1.91 26.70 0.89
C SER A 466 -2.38 25.41 1.57
N PHE A 467 -1.51 24.42 1.75
CA PHE A 467 -1.75 23.20 2.51
C PHE A 467 -1.60 21.85 1.77
N ASN A 468 -0.99 20.85 2.41
CA ASN A 468 -0.93 19.40 2.12
C ASN A 468 -0.55 18.89 0.70
N LEU A 469 -0.66 19.70 -0.35
CA LEU A 469 -0.33 19.27 -1.71
C LEU A 469 1.08 19.67 -2.12
N LEU A 470 1.68 20.65 -1.45
CA LEU A 470 3.01 21.14 -1.73
C LEU A 470 3.73 21.52 -0.44
N SER A 471 4.95 21.06 -0.23
CA SER A 471 5.81 21.41 0.91
C SER A 471 7.26 21.58 0.45
N GLU A 472 8.06 22.29 1.25
CA GLU A 472 9.48 22.44 0.97
C GLU A 472 10.21 21.10 0.89
N ASP A 473 9.81 20.10 1.66
CA ASP A 473 10.43 18.77 1.67
C ASP A 473 10.27 18.05 0.33
N MET A 474 9.19 18.33 -0.43
CA MET A 474 9.01 17.79 -1.78
C MET A 474 10.07 18.31 -2.75
N PHE A 475 10.41 19.59 -2.65
CA PHE A 475 11.49 20.19 -3.46
C PHE A 475 12.87 19.75 -2.93
N ARG A 476 13.06 19.74 -1.62
CA ARG A 476 14.31 19.28 -0.98
C ARG A 476 14.64 17.83 -1.34
N PHE A 477 13.64 17.01 -1.57
CA PHE A 477 13.84 15.62 -2.00
C PHE A 477 14.52 15.53 -3.38
N TYR A 478 14.12 16.37 -4.33
CA TYR A 478 14.70 16.40 -5.67
C TYR A 478 15.94 17.29 -5.79
N LEU A 479 16.22 18.15 -4.79
CA LEU A 479 17.35 19.08 -4.83
C LEU A 479 18.69 18.32 -4.87
N PRO A 480 19.64 18.68 -5.76
CA PRO A 480 20.98 18.12 -5.77
C PRO A 480 21.64 18.20 -4.39
N TYR A 481 22.39 17.17 -4.01
CA TYR A 481 23.00 17.14 -2.68
C TYR A 481 24.06 18.22 -2.47
N SER A 482 24.65 18.72 -3.55
CA SER A 482 25.61 19.83 -3.52
C SER A 482 25.03 21.17 -3.07
N MET A 483 23.71 21.31 -3.06
CA MET A 483 23.00 22.50 -2.63
C MET A 483 22.54 22.40 -1.17
N SER A 484 22.52 23.55 -0.48
CA SER A 484 21.97 23.60 0.87
C SER A 484 20.46 23.40 0.85
N ARG A 485 19.96 22.56 1.75
CA ARG A 485 18.53 22.32 1.92
C ARG A 485 17.80 23.56 2.44
N ASP A 486 18.49 24.46 3.14
CA ASP A 486 17.95 25.71 3.66
C ASP A 486 17.64 26.74 2.57
N GLN A 487 18.16 26.52 1.34
CA GLN A 487 17.81 27.34 0.19
C GLN A 487 16.35 27.21 -0.25
N ILE A 488 15.67 26.13 0.17
CA ILE A 488 14.22 25.97 -0.06
C ILE A 488 13.53 25.89 1.29
N TRP A 489 12.62 26.81 1.52
CA TRP A 489 11.86 26.93 2.75
C TRP A 489 10.40 27.23 2.44
N GLN A 490 9.55 27.18 3.44
CA GLN A 490 8.09 27.30 3.29
C GLN A 490 7.56 28.47 4.13
N TYR A 491 6.54 29.13 3.62
CA TYR A 491 5.78 30.12 4.36
C TYR A 491 4.27 30.02 4.03
N PRO A 492 3.38 30.10 4.99
CA PRO A 492 3.67 30.13 6.44
C PRO A 492 4.20 28.80 6.93
N ASP A 493 4.98 28.83 8.01
CA ASP A 493 5.30 27.61 8.75
C ASP A 493 3.98 27.02 9.27
N LEU A 494 3.79 25.74 9.03
CA LEU A 494 2.63 25.01 9.57
C LEU A 494 2.96 24.57 11.00
N PRO A 495 2.42 25.23 12.03
CA PRO A 495 2.59 24.72 13.38
C PRO A 495 1.90 23.35 13.48
N VAL A 496 2.52 22.43 14.19
CA VAL A 496 1.99 21.07 14.41
C VAL A 496 0.59 21.10 15.02
N ASP A 497 0.25 22.17 15.71
CA ASP A 497 -0.95 22.33 16.53
C ASP A 497 -2.08 23.13 15.88
N SER A 498 -1.85 23.80 14.75
CA SER A 498 -2.92 24.53 14.07
C SER A 498 -2.83 24.36 12.56
N PHE A 499 -3.89 23.79 11.99
CA PHE A 499 -4.05 23.70 10.54
C PHE A 499 -4.67 24.98 9.93
N LYS A 500 -4.46 26.12 10.57
CA LYS A 500 -4.89 27.43 10.09
C LYS A 500 -3.65 28.28 9.82
N PRO A 501 -3.05 28.18 8.64
CA PRO A 501 -1.95 29.04 8.28
C PRO A 501 -2.44 30.50 8.28
N ASN A 502 -1.77 31.35 9.03
CA ASN A 502 -2.00 32.79 9.00
C ASN A 502 -0.99 33.42 8.06
N PHE A 503 -1.41 33.85 6.86
CA PHE A 503 -0.54 34.51 5.91
C PHE A 503 -0.45 36.00 6.25
N ASN A 504 0.72 36.45 6.66
CA ASN A 504 1.02 37.86 6.93
C ASN A 504 1.96 38.40 5.85
N ILE A 505 1.44 39.26 4.96
CA ILE A 505 2.20 39.77 3.80
C ILE A 505 3.43 40.59 4.23
N THR A 506 3.33 41.39 5.30
CA THR A 506 4.45 42.21 5.78
C THR A 506 5.59 41.35 6.32
N GLU A 507 5.25 40.38 7.13
CA GLU A 507 6.22 39.39 7.65
C GLU A 507 6.84 38.59 6.51
N PHE A 508 6.03 38.13 5.56
CA PHE A 508 6.47 37.39 4.38
C PHE A 508 7.50 38.18 3.57
N LEU A 509 7.24 39.45 3.28
CA LEU A 509 8.17 40.30 2.53
C LEU A 509 9.48 40.56 3.27
N ASN A 510 9.41 40.75 4.58
CA ASN A 510 10.61 40.89 5.42
C ASN A 510 11.47 39.63 5.39
N LEU A 511 10.85 38.46 5.52
CA LEU A 511 11.52 37.18 5.41
C LEU A 511 12.12 36.94 4.02
N CYS A 512 11.42 37.35 2.96
CA CYS A 512 11.95 37.27 1.60
C CYS A 512 13.23 38.10 1.41
N GLN A 513 13.30 39.28 2.02
CA GLN A 513 14.50 40.12 2.00
C GLN A 513 15.62 39.54 2.88
N GLU A 514 15.29 39.14 4.10
CA GLU A 514 16.25 38.56 5.05
C GLU A 514 16.91 37.30 4.51
N ARG A 515 16.14 36.40 3.88
CA ARG A 515 16.63 35.13 3.34
C ARG A 515 17.08 35.22 1.87
N ASN A 516 17.22 36.41 1.34
CA ASN A 516 17.63 36.65 -0.05
C ASN A 516 16.86 35.79 -1.06
N VAL A 517 15.53 35.87 -1.00
CA VAL A 517 14.66 35.11 -1.89
C VAL A 517 14.82 35.60 -3.31
N LYS A 518 15.02 34.68 -4.24
CA LYS A 518 15.02 34.94 -5.67
C LYS A 518 13.73 34.53 -6.35
N TYR A 519 13.17 33.42 -5.90
CA TYR A 519 11.93 32.88 -6.44
C TYR A 519 10.92 32.54 -5.33
N ILE A 520 9.65 32.81 -5.62
CA ILE A 520 8.52 32.24 -4.86
C ILE A 520 7.88 31.13 -5.70
N ILE A 521 7.45 30.09 -5.03
CA ILE A 521 6.80 28.93 -5.62
C ILE A 521 5.33 29.01 -5.23
N LEU A 522 4.46 29.26 -6.21
CA LEU A 522 3.03 29.35 -6.04
C LEU A 522 2.36 28.12 -6.66
N PHE A 523 1.36 27.60 -5.98
CA PHE A 523 0.59 26.46 -6.45
C PHE A 523 -0.89 26.81 -6.54
N ASP A 524 -1.41 26.87 -7.75
CA ASP A 524 -2.83 27.06 -8.04
C ASP A 524 -3.50 25.71 -8.27
N TRP A 525 -4.38 25.33 -7.39
CA TRP A 525 -5.15 24.08 -7.46
C TRP A 525 -6.62 24.30 -7.87
N GLY A 526 -6.91 25.48 -8.44
CA GLY A 526 -8.22 25.83 -9.00
C GLY A 526 -9.16 26.50 -8.01
N PRO A 527 -10.21 27.12 -8.56
CA PRO A 527 -11.03 28.06 -7.84
C PRO A 527 -11.91 27.39 -6.85
N HIS A 528 -11.84 26.95 -5.83
CA HIS A 528 -12.89 26.49 -4.89
C HIS A 528 -12.63 25.24 -4.05
N THR A 529 -11.41 24.83 -3.86
CA THR A 529 -11.19 23.82 -2.82
C THR A 529 -10.68 24.48 -1.55
N THR A 530 -11.60 24.92 -0.72
CA THR A 530 -11.32 25.20 0.69
C THR A 530 -11.00 23.88 1.37
N PHE A 531 -9.73 23.47 1.32
CA PHE A 531 -9.27 22.40 2.19
C PHE A 531 -9.14 22.98 3.59
N PHE A 532 -9.82 22.36 4.56
CA PHE A 532 -9.63 22.53 6.00
C PHE A 532 -9.80 23.96 6.56
N ASN A 533 -10.88 24.66 6.28
CA ASN A 533 -11.18 25.95 6.92
C ASN A 533 -10.00 26.96 6.92
N THR A 534 -9.18 26.95 5.88
CA THR A 534 -8.20 28.02 5.68
C THR A 534 -8.96 29.31 5.39
N THR A 535 -8.64 30.37 6.10
CA THR A 535 -9.28 31.69 5.92
C THR A 535 -8.83 32.39 4.64
N LEU A 536 -7.79 31.87 3.95
CA LEU A 536 -7.24 32.42 2.73
C LEU A 536 -7.23 31.35 1.64
N ASP A 537 -7.83 31.63 0.50
CA ASP A 537 -7.67 30.84 -0.71
C ASP A 537 -6.46 31.29 -1.51
N TYR A 538 -6.10 30.53 -2.55
CA TYR A 538 -4.97 30.85 -3.42
C TYR A 538 -5.12 32.24 -4.07
N ALA A 539 -6.32 32.60 -4.51
CA ALA A 539 -6.57 33.87 -5.18
C ALA A 539 -6.33 35.06 -4.24
N GLN A 540 -6.71 34.94 -2.95
CA GLN A 540 -6.45 35.96 -1.95
C GLN A 540 -4.96 36.13 -1.68
N VAL A 541 -4.22 35.02 -1.51
CA VAL A 541 -2.77 35.06 -1.32
C VAL A 541 -2.09 35.65 -2.54
N GLN A 542 -2.50 35.22 -3.74
CA GLN A 542 -1.98 35.76 -4.99
C GLN A 542 -2.21 37.27 -5.11
N THR A 543 -3.42 37.75 -4.83
CA THR A 543 -3.75 39.18 -4.84
C THR A 543 -2.88 39.94 -3.85
N MET A 544 -2.76 39.45 -2.61
CA MET A 544 -1.91 40.08 -1.60
C MET A 544 -0.45 40.19 -2.04
N ILE A 545 0.08 39.19 -2.74
CA ILE A 545 1.45 39.17 -3.24
C ILE A 545 1.60 40.18 -4.39
N TYR A 546 0.71 40.20 -5.37
CA TYR A 546 0.79 41.06 -6.54
C TYR A 546 0.54 42.53 -6.23
N ASP A 547 -0.33 42.86 -5.30
CA ASP A 547 -0.59 44.22 -4.84
C ASP A 547 0.68 44.93 -4.29
N THR A 548 1.69 44.15 -3.90
CA THR A 548 2.98 44.73 -3.45
C THR A 548 3.86 45.27 -4.56
N HIS A 549 3.61 44.88 -5.80
CA HIS A 549 4.47 45.18 -6.98
C HIS A 549 5.94 44.77 -6.85
N ARG A 550 6.23 43.81 -5.93
CA ARG A 550 7.59 43.31 -5.65
C ARG A 550 7.88 41.97 -6.32
N PHE A 551 6.99 41.52 -7.17
CA PHE A 551 7.11 40.21 -7.84
C PHE A 551 6.93 40.38 -9.34
N GLY A 552 7.68 39.57 -10.10
CA GLY A 552 7.56 39.53 -11.57
C GLY A 552 6.23 38.88 -12.02
N ASP A 553 5.92 39.07 -13.30
CA ASP A 553 4.72 38.44 -13.87
C ASP A 553 4.89 36.92 -13.93
N PRO A 554 3.93 36.11 -13.44
CA PRO A 554 3.94 34.68 -13.57
C PRO A 554 3.99 34.18 -15.02
N GLN A 555 3.48 34.97 -15.95
CA GLN A 555 3.47 34.61 -17.37
C GLN A 555 4.86 34.62 -18.02
N ASP A 556 5.83 35.29 -17.40
CA ASP A 556 7.21 35.33 -17.87
C ASP A 556 8.05 34.12 -17.44
N GLN A 557 7.45 33.13 -16.75
CA GLN A 557 8.16 31.98 -16.19
C GLN A 557 7.89 30.70 -16.99
N PRO A 558 8.93 29.88 -17.22
CA PRO A 558 8.84 28.72 -18.13
C PRO A 558 8.11 27.51 -17.58
N PHE A 559 7.59 27.53 -16.32
CA PHE A 559 6.97 26.39 -15.71
C PHE A 559 5.46 26.53 -15.57
N PHE A 560 4.75 26.00 -16.55
CA PHE A 560 3.33 25.71 -16.45
C PHE A 560 3.16 24.20 -16.28
N GLY A 561 2.83 23.76 -15.08
CA GLY A 561 2.38 22.41 -14.87
C GLY A 561 0.88 22.33 -15.15
N ASP A 562 0.47 22.00 -16.35
CA ASP A 562 -0.89 21.53 -16.59
C ASP A 562 -1.00 20.09 -16.12
N PHE A 563 -1.85 19.85 -15.12
CA PHE A 563 -2.04 18.52 -14.58
C PHE A 563 -2.95 17.70 -15.46
N ALA A 564 -2.59 16.45 -15.67
CA ALA A 564 -3.29 15.49 -16.53
C ALA A 564 -4.75 15.17 -16.14
N ASN A 565 -5.32 15.81 -15.12
CA ASN A 565 -6.63 15.45 -14.56
C ASN A 565 -7.76 16.44 -14.85
N ASN A 566 -7.63 17.37 -15.74
CA ASN A 566 -8.62 18.44 -15.98
C ASN A 566 -9.01 19.23 -14.70
N LYS A 567 -8.19 19.21 -13.66
CA LYS A 567 -8.44 19.93 -12.41
C LYS A 567 -7.88 21.35 -12.42
N GLY A 568 -7.11 21.70 -13.44
CA GLY A 568 -6.55 23.05 -13.62
C GLY A 568 -5.49 23.44 -12.59
N TYR A 569 -4.82 22.47 -11.95
CA TYR A 569 -3.73 22.75 -11.01
C TYR A 569 -2.51 23.28 -11.75
N ARG A 570 -1.87 24.34 -11.20
CA ARG A 570 -0.71 24.99 -11.81
C ARG A 570 0.37 25.28 -10.78
N LEU A 571 1.63 25.06 -11.17
CA LEU A 571 2.82 25.42 -10.40
C LEU A 571 3.52 26.59 -11.08
N PHE A 572 3.75 27.67 -10.34
CA PHE A 572 4.42 28.86 -10.83
C PHE A 572 5.69 29.14 -10.04
N LEU A 573 6.77 29.46 -10.74
CA LEU A 573 7.94 30.10 -10.15
C LEU A 573 7.89 31.59 -10.49
N VAL A 574 7.80 32.43 -9.48
CA VAL A 574 7.70 33.89 -9.66
C VAL A 574 8.95 34.52 -9.09
N ARG A 575 9.56 35.42 -9.86
CA ARG A 575 10.78 36.12 -9.44
C ARG A 575 10.45 37.20 -8.41
N PHE A 576 11.20 37.24 -7.31
CA PHE A 576 11.16 38.35 -6.37
C PHE A 576 12.05 39.46 -6.86
N LEU A 577 11.51 40.68 -6.92
CA LEU A 577 12.19 41.86 -7.49
C LEU A 577 12.84 42.75 -6.41
N GLY A 578 12.57 42.45 -5.12
CA GLY A 578 13.12 43.14 -3.97
C GLY A 578 12.20 44.16 -3.31
#